data_afc8c7c544d5003e2c07025d2117b9d2
#
_entry.id   afc8c7c544d5003e2c07025d2117b9d2
#
_cell.length_a   1.000
_cell.length_b   1.000
_cell.length_c   1.000
_cell.angle_alpha   90.00
_cell.angle_beta   90.00
_cell.angle_gamma   90.00
#
_symmetry.space_group_name_H-M   'P 1'
#
loop_
_entity.id
_entity.type
_entity.pdbx_description
1 polymer ?
#
loop_
_entity_poly.entity_id
_entity_poly.type
_entity_poly.pdbx_seq_one_letter_code
_entity_poly.pdbx_strand_id
1 'polypeptide(L)'
;MSLASTSAVPRAATALPPAIYLLSLCSFAFGLCEFIAAGLLSPMARDLHASVAAAGGAIAAYALGAAIGAPVLTAMLARRPTRQVLLATMAVLAAGSVAMAAAPALGALLGVRFVVGLAHGVFMAVASHAATSLVDPSRAGRALSIVWLGLTLALAGGVPLGTWLGAVSSWRAVFAAIGVLALCGGAGLRFAMPAARQEAVAASTLASLRAIVQPPLLLAAGVAALVSVATFSFFTYISPFLLQLSGLDAGWLGAAMLCFGACAIGGNLLGGHCADGARADRSAMLALAALGLNLLGFYMLRAQPLAMLALCGTLGLLFFALVTLSTMRLLGLAQQHCPGSDAVAAGLSIAAFNAGTAAGGALGGVLIVAIGLPSIAIGGALAALLAMLLLWFQSQKLDAPL
;
A
#
# COMPACT_ATOMS: atom_id res chain seq x y z
N MET A 1 -25.97 -35.89 -48.07
CA MET A 1 -24.94 -34.80 -48.02
C MET A 1 -25.46 -33.72 -47.08
N SER A 2 -25.05 -33.77 -45.83
CA SER A 2 -25.44 -32.79 -44.81
C SER A 2 -24.23 -31.88 -44.59
N LEU A 3 -24.37 -30.60 -44.98
CA LEU A 3 -23.36 -29.55 -44.74
C LEU A 3 -23.44 -29.17 -43.28
N ALA A 4 -22.47 -29.62 -42.50
CA ALA A 4 -22.24 -29.14 -41.13
C ALA A 4 -21.76 -27.65 -41.20
N SER A 5 -22.64 -26.74 -40.80
CA SER A 5 -22.31 -25.35 -40.57
C SER A 5 -21.39 -25.26 -39.34
N THR A 6 -20.11 -25.12 -39.54
CA THR A 6 -19.16 -24.72 -38.49
C THR A 6 -19.49 -23.28 -38.06
N SER A 7 -20.24 -23.16 -36.96
CA SER A 7 -20.41 -21.88 -36.28
C SER A 7 -19.02 -21.43 -35.75
N ALA A 8 -18.46 -20.41 -36.37
CA ALA A 8 -17.26 -19.75 -35.91
C ALA A 8 -17.53 -19.19 -34.49
N VAL A 9 -16.90 -19.79 -33.47
CA VAL A 9 -16.86 -19.24 -32.12
C VAL A 9 -16.25 -17.83 -32.22
N PRO A 10 -16.94 -16.77 -31.79
CA PRO A 10 -16.36 -15.42 -31.81
C PRO A 10 -15.08 -15.44 -30.99
N ARG A 11 -13.95 -15.14 -31.61
CA ARG A 11 -12.68 -14.89 -30.89
C ARG A 11 -12.95 -13.77 -29.88
N ALA A 12 -13.01 -14.13 -28.60
CA ALA A 12 -13.13 -13.17 -27.52
C ALA A 12 -12.07 -12.08 -27.68
N ALA A 13 -12.50 -10.83 -27.68
CA ALA A 13 -11.63 -9.68 -27.80
C ALA A 13 -10.47 -9.81 -26.79
N THR A 14 -9.24 -9.83 -27.27
CA THR A 14 -8.03 -10.05 -26.46
C THR A 14 -7.71 -8.89 -25.51
N ALA A 15 -8.27 -7.70 -25.76
CA ALA A 15 -8.08 -6.48 -24.96
C ALA A 15 -9.04 -6.42 -23.78
N LEU A 16 -8.56 -5.86 -22.65
CA LEU A 16 -9.40 -5.53 -21.50
C LEU A 16 -10.15 -4.21 -21.73
N PRO A 17 -11.31 -4.01 -21.08
CA PRO A 17 -12.04 -2.73 -21.17
C PRO A 17 -11.15 -1.54 -20.76
N PRO A 18 -11.25 -0.38 -21.46
CA PRO A 18 -10.46 0.82 -21.14
C PRO A 18 -10.62 1.30 -19.69
N ALA A 19 -11.78 1.04 -19.07
CA ALA A 19 -12.03 1.34 -17.67
C ALA A 19 -10.98 0.74 -16.72
N ILE A 20 -10.46 -0.47 -17.02
CA ILE A 20 -9.45 -1.13 -16.17
C ILE A 20 -8.12 -0.37 -16.17
N TYR A 21 -7.69 0.13 -17.32
CA TYR A 21 -6.46 0.95 -17.43
C TYR A 21 -6.63 2.31 -16.74
N LEU A 22 -7.84 2.89 -16.78
CA LEU A 22 -8.14 4.11 -16.05
C LEU A 22 -8.21 3.88 -14.54
N LEU A 23 -8.73 2.74 -14.08
CA LEU A 23 -8.63 2.35 -12.67
C LEU A 23 -7.17 2.20 -12.23
N SER A 24 -6.30 1.66 -13.09
CA SER A 24 -4.85 1.60 -12.85
C SER A 24 -4.23 2.99 -12.72
N LEU A 25 -4.57 3.93 -13.61
CA LEU A 25 -4.11 5.32 -13.53
C LEU A 25 -4.58 6.01 -12.25
N CYS A 26 -5.82 5.76 -11.81
CA CYS A 26 -6.34 6.27 -10.54
C CYS A 26 -5.63 5.63 -9.33
N SER A 27 -5.33 4.33 -9.39
CA SER A 27 -4.51 3.64 -8.38
C SER A 27 -3.11 4.23 -8.31
N PHE A 28 -2.50 4.58 -9.46
CA PHE A 28 -1.24 5.30 -9.52
C PHE A 28 -1.31 6.64 -8.79
N ALA A 29 -2.38 7.43 -9.02
CA ALA A 29 -2.54 8.73 -8.35
C ALA A 29 -2.67 8.60 -6.83
N PHE A 30 -3.45 7.62 -6.34
CA PHE A 30 -3.57 7.33 -4.92
C PHE A 30 -2.26 6.81 -4.33
N GLY A 31 -1.58 5.87 -5.00
CA GLY A 31 -0.29 5.35 -4.54
C GLY A 31 0.79 6.42 -4.50
N LEU A 32 0.84 7.31 -5.50
CA LEU A 32 1.74 8.44 -5.47
C LEU A 32 1.43 9.36 -4.26
N CYS A 33 0.17 9.70 -4.02
CA CYS A 33 -0.24 10.50 -2.86
C CYS A 33 0.13 9.85 -1.53
N GLU A 34 0.01 8.53 -1.41
CA GLU A 34 0.35 7.76 -0.21
C GLU A 34 1.84 7.85 0.10
N PHE A 35 2.68 7.41 -0.83
CA PHE A 35 4.10 7.15 -0.58
C PHE A 35 5.01 8.37 -0.75
N ILE A 36 4.60 9.38 -1.52
CA ILE A 36 5.43 10.57 -1.80
C ILE A 36 5.82 11.34 -0.53
N ALA A 37 4.96 11.30 0.49
CA ALA A 37 5.20 12.03 1.74
C ALA A 37 6.50 11.59 2.46
N ALA A 38 6.93 10.33 2.31
CA ALA A 38 8.18 9.86 2.89
C ALA A 38 9.40 10.53 2.23
N GLY A 39 9.38 10.69 0.91
CA GLY A 39 10.41 11.41 0.16
C GLY A 39 10.42 12.92 0.42
N LEU A 40 9.25 13.50 0.68
CA LEU A 40 9.06 14.94 0.90
C LEU A 40 9.03 15.34 2.39
N LEU A 41 9.27 14.41 3.32
CA LEU A 41 9.09 14.66 4.75
C LEU A 41 9.94 15.82 5.25
N SER A 42 11.21 15.88 4.88
CA SER A 42 12.14 16.93 5.31
C SER A 42 11.76 18.32 4.79
N PRO A 43 11.44 18.54 3.49
CA PRO A 43 10.97 19.84 3.03
C PRO A 43 9.61 20.23 3.63
N MET A 44 8.69 19.28 3.85
CA MET A 44 7.40 19.53 4.51
C MET A 44 7.60 20.00 5.96
N ALA A 45 8.44 19.31 6.74
CA ALA A 45 8.72 19.64 8.12
C ALA A 45 9.31 21.07 8.24
N ARG A 46 10.27 21.41 7.38
CA ARG A 46 10.88 22.75 7.36
C ARG A 46 9.89 23.85 7.02
N ASP A 47 9.11 23.68 5.96
CA ASP A 47 8.17 24.69 5.47
C ASP A 47 6.99 24.92 6.43
N LEU A 48 6.54 23.88 7.13
CA LEU A 48 5.45 23.93 8.12
C LEU A 48 5.96 24.22 9.55
N HIS A 49 7.25 24.54 9.72
CA HIS A 49 7.89 24.81 11.03
C HIS A 49 7.59 23.71 12.07
N ALA A 50 7.59 22.45 11.63
CA ALA A 50 7.28 21.29 12.45
C ALA A 50 8.52 20.43 12.70
N SER A 51 8.53 19.68 13.80
CA SER A 51 9.54 18.65 13.99
C SER A 51 9.37 17.52 12.97
N VAL A 52 10.48 16.83 12.64
CA VAL A 52 10.46 15.66 11.77
C VAL A 52 9.52 14.57 12.30
N ALA A 53 9.53 14.37 13.62
CA ALA A 53 8.64 13.40 14.27
C ALA A 53 7.15 13.75 14.07
N ALA A 54 6.79 15.03 14.27
CA ALA A 54 5.42 15.49 14.05
C ALA A 54 5.00 15.39 12.58
N ALA A 55 5.89 15.76 11.65
CA ALA A 55 5.63 15.67 10.21
C ALA A 55 5.39 14.22 9.75
N GLY A 56 6.03 13.21 10.36
CA GLY A 56 5.77 11.79 10.14
C GLY A 56 4.31 11.39 10.40
N GLY A 57 3.62 12.14 11.26
CA GLY A 57 2.18 12.02 11.46
C GLY A 57 1.35 12.16 10.18
N ALA A 58 1.88 12.84 9.15
CA ALA A 58 1.21 12.95 7.86
C ALA A 58 1.06 11.60 7.14
N ILE A 59 2.03 10.69 7.27
CA ILE A 59 1.97 9.33 6.73
C ILE A 59 1.03 8.49 7.58
N ALA A 60 1.17 8.57 8.91
CA ALA A 60 0.32 7.83 9.83
C ALA A 60 -1.17 8.21 9.69
N ALA A 61 -1.50 9.50 9.55
CA ALA A 61 -2.87 9.97 9.35
C ALA A 61 -3.50 9.41 8.06
N TYR A 62 -2.74 9.39 6.96
CA TYR A 62 -3.22 8.83 5.70
C TYR A 62 -3.48 7.32 5.83
N ALA A 63 -2.51 6.59 6.35
CA ALA A 63 -2.61 5.15 6.53
C ALA A 63 -3.77 4.76 7.48
N LEU A 64 -3.96 5.52 8.57
CA LEU A 64 -5.11 5.31 9.47
C LEU A 64 -6.43 5.54 8.74
N GLY A 65 -6.51 6.58 7.91
CA GLY A 65 -7.66 6.80 7.03
C GLY A 65 -7.91 5.62 6.12
N ALA A 66 -6.89 5.11 5.43
CA ALA A 66 -7.02 3.97 4.51
C ALA A 66 -7.43 2.67 5.25
N ALA A 67 -6.87 2.42 6.44
CA ALA A 67 -7.20 1.28 7.29
C ALA A 67 -8.69 1.27 7.69
N ILE A 68 -9.27 2.43 7.96
CA ILE A 68 -10.69 2.59 8.30
C ILE A 68 -11.55 2.62 7.03
N GLY A 69 -11.12 3.33 6.00
CA GLY A 69 -11.87 3.53 4.76
C GLY A 69 -12.17 2.23 4.03
N ALA A 70 -11.18 1.34 3.95
CA ALA A 70 -11.32 0.08 3.24
C ALA A 70 -12.44 -0.81 3.78
N PRO A 71 -12.51 -1.17 5.08
CA PRO A 71 -13.58 -2.02 5.58
C PRO A 71 -14.85 -1.25 5.94
N VAL A 72 -14.76 -0.13 6.66
CA VAL A 72 -15.93 0.53 7.28
C VAL A 72 -16.67 1.38 6.27
N LEU A 73 -15.98 2.32 5.64
CA LEU A 73 -16.63 3.28 4.74
C LEU A 73 -17.08 2.59 3.44
N THR A 74 -16.34 1.57 2.96
CA THR A 74 -16.77 0.76 1.81
C THR A 74 -18.07 0.02 2.12
N ALA A 75 -18.21 -0.58 3.31
CA ALA A 75 -19.44 -1.23 3.72
C ALA A 75 -20.64 -0.26 3.79
N MET A 76 -20.42 0.96 4.31
CA MET A 76 -21.45 2.01 4.35
C MET A 76 -21.89 2.47 2.95
N LEU A 77 -20.98 2.48 2.00
CA LEU A 77 -21.21 2.90 0.62
C LEU A 77 -21.65 1.75 -0.31
N ALA A 78 -21.75 0.52 0.18
CA ALA A 78 -22.06 -0.67 -0.63
C ALA A 78 -23.36 -0.59 -1.45
N ARG A 79 -24.34 0.21 -1.00
CA ARG A 79 -25.60 0.45 -1.71
C ARG A 79 -25.53 1.55 -2.79
N ARG A 80 -24.42 2.25 -2.89
CA ARG A 80 -24.24 3.32 -3.88
C ARG A 80 -23.71 2.74 -5.19
N PRO A 81 -24.07 3.32 -6.35
CA PRO A 81 -23.53 2.90 -7.63
C PRO A 81 -21.99 2.99 -7.65
N THR A 82 -21.31 1.93 -8.07
CA THR A 82 -19.84 1.81 -8.12
C THR A 82 -19.18 3.01 -8.77
N ARG A 83 -19.71 3.46 -9.93
CA ARG A 83 -19.20 4.65 -10.63
C ARG A 83 -19.26 5.91 -9.77
N GLN A 84 -20.33 6.13 -9.03
CA GLN A 84 -20.48 7.31 -8.16
C GLN A 84 -19.45 7.29 -7.03
N VAL A 85 -19.23 6.12 -6.43
CA VAL A 85 -18.23 5.96 -5.36
C VAL A 85 -16.82 6.22 -5.89
N LEU A 86 -16.45 5.63 -7.03
CA LEU A 86 -15.14 5.87 -7.66
C LEU A 86 -14.93 7.34 -8.02
N LEU A 87 -15.92 8.01 -8.60
CA LEU A 87 -15.84 9.43 -8.93
C LEU A 87 -15.76 10.31 -7.67
N ALA A 88 -16.51 9.99 -6.63
CA ALA A 88 -16.44 10.71 -5.35
C ALA A 88 -15.05 10.57 -4.70
N THR A 89 -14.46 9.37 -4.69
CA THR A 89 -13.10 9.17 -4.15
C THR A 89 -12.04 9.93 -4.95
N MET A 90 -12.17 9.98 -6.29
CA MET A 90 -11.27 10.79 -7.13
C MET A 90 -11.45 12.28 -6.90
N ALA A 91 -12.67 12.76 -6.69
CA ALA A 91 -12.94 14.15 -6.32
C ALA A 91 -12.33 14.51 -4.95
N VAL A 92 -12.41 13.59 -3.97
CA VAL A 92 -11.75 13.76 -2.66
C VAL A 92 -10.23 13.79 -2.82
N LEU A 93 -9.65 12.91 -3.63
CA LEU A 93 -8.21 12.96 -3.92
C LEU A 93 -7.80 14.28 -4.56
N ALA A 94 -8.54 14.75 -5.57
CA ALA A 94 -8.24 15.98 -6.29
C ALA A 94 -8.34 17.21 -5.36
N ALA A 95 -9.47 17.39 -4.68
CA ALA A 95 -9.69 18.49 -3.75
C ALA A 95 -8.73 18.43 -2.56
N GLY A 96 -8.50 17.24 -2.01
CA GLY A 96 -7.56 17.00 -0.93
C GLY A 96 -6.11 17.30 -1.33
N SER A 97 -5.70 16.95 -2.56
CA SER A 97 -4.36 17.26 -3.05
C SER A 97 -4.14 18.77 -3.19
N VAL A 98 -5.13 19.50 -3.67
CA VAL A 98 -5.09 20.98 -3.71
C VAL A 98 -5.06 21.55 -2.28
N ALA A 99 -5.89 21.03 -1.37
CA ALA A 99 -5.89 21.45 0.03
C ALA A 99 -4.55 21.15 0.74
N MET A 100 -3.91 20.02 0.45
CA MET A 100 -2.55 19.70 0.93
C MET A 100 -1.52 20.69 0.39
N ALA A 101 -1.58 21.01 -0.91
CA ALA A 101 -0.69 22.01 -1.52
C ALA A 101 -0.86 23.41 -0.90
N ALA A 102 -2.06 23.75 -0.45
CA ALA A 102 -2.38 25.03 0.19
C ALA A 102 -2.31 25.00 1.73
N ALA A 103 -1.92 23.85 2.34
CA ALA A 103 -1.97 23.69 3.80
C ALA A 103 -1.11 24.71 4.52
N PRO A 104 -1.67 25.54 5.42
CA PRO A 104 -0.95 26.60 6.14
C PRO A 104 -0.18 26.07 7.35
N ALA A 105 -0.57 24.89 7.86
CA ALA A 105 0.00 24.30 9.07
C ALA A 105 -0.10 22.79 9.03
N LEU A 106 0.74 22.12 9.84
CA LEU A 106 0.79 20.67 9.91
C LEU A 106 -0.57 20.06 10.27
N GLY A 107 -1.32 20.62 11.23
CA GLY A 107 -2.63 20.07 11.62
C GLY A 107 -3.63 20.03 10.47
N ALA A 108 -3.66 21.05 9.61
CA ALA A 108 -4.50 21.05 8.41
C ALA A 108 -4.08 19.95 7.44
N LEU A 109 -2.77 19.80 7.22
CA LEU A 109 -2.21 18.74 6.37
C LEU A 109 -2.60 17.34 6.89
N LEU A 110 -2.47 17.09 8.20
CA LEU A 110 -2.84 15.80 8.83
C LEU A 110 -4.32 15.47 8.63
N GLY A 111 -5.21 16.45 8.86
CA GLY A 111 -6.65 16.28 8.68
C GLY A 111 -7.02 15.93 7.23
N VAL A 112 -6.44 16.67 6.26
CA VAL A 112 -6.67 16.40 4.84
C VAL A 112 -6.11 15.05 4.42
N ARG A 113 -4.92 14.68 4.88
CA ARG A 113 -4.32 13.38 4.60
C ARG A 113 -5.17 12.22 5.13
N PHE A 114 -5.75 12.37 6.32
CA PHE A 114 -6.67 11.38 6.87
C PHE A 114 -7.91 11.19 5.99
N VAL A 115 -8.54 12.28 5.54
CA VAL A 115 -9.72 12.24 4.66
C VAL A 115 -9.38 11.62 3.30
N VAL A 116 -8.24 11.97 2.71
CA VAL A 116 -7.78 11.36 1.45
C VAL A 116 -7.45 9.89 1.65
N GLY A 117 -6.89 9.52 2.80
CA GLY A 117 -6.66 8.12 3.17
C GLY A 117 -7.95 7.31 3.23
N LEU A 118 -9.02 7.84 3.86
CA LEU A 118 -10.35 7.21 3.84
C LEU A 118 -10.82 6.94 2.40
N ALA A 119 -10.68 7.93 1.52
CA ALA A 119 -11.05 7.79 0.11
C ALA A 119 -10.19 6.76 -0.62
N HIS A 120 -8.88 6.68 -0.30
CA HIS A 120 -7.98 5.66 -0.86
C HIS A 120 -8.42 4.24 -0.52
N GLY A 121 -8.69 3.96 0.76
CA GLY A 121 -9.16 2.65 1.20
C GLY A 121 -10.44 2.23 0.48
N VAL A 122 -11.42 3.13 0.38
CA VAL A 122 -12.66 2.91 -0.39
C VAL A 122 -12.35 2.68 -1.87
N PHE A 123 -11.51 3.54 -2.48
CA PHE A 123 -11.17 3.41 -3.89
C PHE A 123 -10.58 2.04 -4.21
N MET A 124 -9.57 1.59 -3.47
CA MET A 124 -8.89 0.32 -3.74
C MET A 124 -9.83 -0.88 -3.60
N ALA A 125 -10.72 -0.89 -2.61
CA ALA A 125 -11.72 -1.95 -2.43
C ALA A 125 -12.73 -1.97 -3.59
N VAL A 126 -13.28 -0.81 -3.94
CA VAL A 126 -14.31 -0.69 -4.98
C VAL A 126 -13.74 -0.88 -6.38
N ALA A 127 -12.53 -0.35 -6.65
CA ALA A 127 -11.83 -0.53 -7.93
C ALA A 127 -11.43 -1.98 -8.19
N SER A 128 -10.98 -2.70 -7.16
CA SER A 128 -10.67 -4.13 -7.24
C SER A 128 -11.90 -4.96 -7.61
N HIS A 129 -13.03 -4.70 -6.95
CA HIS A 129 -14.30 -5.34 -7.28
C HIS A 129 -14.79 -4.95 -8.68
N ALA A 130 -14.75 -3.67 -9.04
CA ALA A 130 -15.15 -3.20 -10.37
C ALA A 130 -14.33 -3.84 -11.48
N ALA A 131 -13.01 -3.96 -11.30
CA ALA A 131 -12.15 -4.57 -12.30
C ALA A 131 -12.51 -6.03 -12.59
N THR A 132 -12.81 -6.81 -11.56
CA THR A 132 -13.20 -8.23 -11.71
C THR A 132 -14.58 -8.40 -12.32
N SER A 133 -15.52 -7.50 -12.00
CA SER A 133 -16.89 -7.54 -12.52
C SER A 133 -17.07 -7.03 -13.95
N LEU A 134 -16.08 -6.32 -14.51
CA LEU A 134 -16.09 -5.81 -15.88
C LEU A 134 -15.58 -6.81 -16.92
N VAL A 135 -15.16 -8.02 -16.51
CA VAL A 135 -14.56 -9.04 -17.37
C VAL A 135 -15.10 -10.42 -17.02
N ASP A 136 -14.90 -11.39 -17.93
CA ASP A 136 -15.21 -12.78 -17.64
C ASP A 136 -14.38 -13.30 -16.46
N PRO A 137 -14.91 -14.26 -15.63
CA PRO A 137 -14.21 -14.82 -14.47
C PRO A 137 -12.78 -15.33 -14.77
N SER A 138 -12.56 -15.89 -15.98
CA SER A 138 -11.24 -16.37 -16.44
C SER A 138 -10.21 -15.26 -16.60
N ARG A 139 -10.61 -13.99 -16.64
CA ARG A 139 -9.77 -12.81 -16.83
C ARG A 139 -9.74 -11.89 -15.61
N ALA A 140 -10.48 -12.21 -14.56
CA ALA A 140 -10.62 -11.40 -13.36
C ALA A 140 -9.25 -11.11 -12.68
N GLY A 141 -8.41 -12.14 -12.56
CA GLY A 141 -7.06 -11.99 -12.00
C GLY A 141 -6.19 -11.00 -12.79
N ARG A 142 -6.24 -11.07 -14.15
CA ARG A 142 -5.50 -10.13 -15.01
C ARG A 142 -6.02 -8.69 -14.88
N ALA A 143 -7.32 -8.51 -14.78
CA ALA A 143 -7.92 -7.20 -14.60
C ALA A 143 -7.51 -6.59 -13.25
N LEU A 144 -7.58 -7.37 -12.19
CA LEU A 144 -7.15 -6.98 -10.84
C LEU A 144 -5.66 -6.62 -10.80
N SER A 145 -4.80 -7.43 -11.41
CA SER A 145 -3.35 -7.19 -11.47
C SER A 145 -3.03 -5.85 -12.13
N ILE A 146 -3.76 -5.44 -13.17
CA ILE A 146 -3.55 -4.13 -13.83
C ILE A 146 -3.94 -2.98 -12.91
N VAL A 147 -5.01 -3.10 -12.12
CA VAL A 147 -5.35 -2.06 -11.13
C VAL A 147 -4.25 -1.88 -10.10
N TRP A 148 -3.72 -2.98 -9.55
CA TRP A 148 -2.62 -2.94 -8.58
C TRP A 148 -1.28 -2.54 -9.18
N LEU A 149 -1.07 -2.78 -10.49
CA LEU A 149 0.10 -2.30 -11.22
C LEU A 149 0.23 -0.78 -11.15
N GLY A 150 -0.89 -0.04 -11.15
CA GLY A 150 -0.87 1.41 -10.95
C GLY A 150 -0.16 1.82 -9.66
N LEU A 151 -0.48 1.17 -8.54
CA LEU A 151 0.17 1.41 -7.25
C LEU A 151 1.68 1.11 -7.30
N THR A 152 2.06 0.00 -7.92
CA THR A 152 3.47 -0.40 -8.06
C THR A 152 4.25 0.57 -8.94
N LEU A 153 3.65 1.05 -10.04
CA LEU A 153 4.25 2.07 -10.91
C LEU A 153 4.39 3.42 -10.20
N ALA A 154 3.46 3.76 -9.30
CA ALA A 154 3.61 4.95 -8.47
C ALA A 154 4.87 4.88 -7.60
N LEU A 155 5.14 3.73 -6.98
CA LEU A 155 6.35 3.53 -6.19
C LEU A 155 7.63 3.50 -7.03
N ALA A 156 7.61 2.80 -8.17
CA ALA A 156 8.80 2.61 -8.99
C ALA A 156 9.20 3.84 -9.81
N GLY A 157 8.23 4.66 -10.23
CA GLY A 157 8.49 5.83 -11.08
C GLY A 157 7.94 7.13 -10.51
N GLY A 158 6.70 7.11 -10.02
CA GLY A 158 6.01 8.30 -9.54
C GLY A 158 6.67 8.93 -8.30
N VAL A 159 6.95 8.13 -7.29
CA VAL A 159 7.58 8.61 -6.04
C VAL A 159 9.00 9.12 -6.26
N PRO A 160 9.88 8.43 -6.99
CA PRO A 160 11.22 8.96 -7.32
C PRO A 160 11.15 10.30 -8.05
N LEU A 161 10.33 10.37 -9.10
CA LEU A 161 10.14 11.59 -9.89
C LEU A 161 9.56 12.73 -9.04
N GLY A 162 8.52 12.44 -8.25
CA GLY A 162 7.90 13.41 -7.35
C GLY A 162 8.84 13.89 -6.25
N THR A 163 9.68 13.00 -5.71
CA THR A 163 10.69 13.36 -4.69
C THR A 163 11.75 14.28 -5.30
N TRP A 164 12.25 13.95 -6.50
CA TRP A 164 13.18 14.81 -7.23
C TRP A 164 12.54 16.17 -7.58
N LEU A 165 11.31 16.16 -8.11
CA LEU A 165 10.58 17.40 -8.44
C LEU A 165 10.37 18.26 -7.18
N GLY A 166 10.05 17.67 -6.05
CA GLY A 166 9.89 18.36 -4.78
C GLY A 166 11.19 18.94 -4.23
N ALA A 167 12.34 18.34 -4.57
CA ALA A 167 13.67 18.87 -4.20
C ALA A 167 14.06 20.08 -5.05
N VAL A 168 13.74 20.08 -6.36
CA VAL A 168 14.11 21.17 -7.28
C VAL A 168 13.06 22.28 -7.37
N SER A 169 11.84 22.06 -6.90
CA SER A 169 10.76 23.03 -6.91
C SER A 169 10.14 23.21 -5.52
N SER A 170 9.05 22.51 -5.24
CA SER A 170 8.31 22.60 -3.97
C SER A 170 7.51 21.30 -3.75
N TRP A 171 7.44 20.85 -2.50
CA TRP A 171 6.55 19.75 -2.13
C TRP A 171 5.07 20.07 -2.40
N ARG A 172 4.68 21.36 -2.35
CA ARG A 172 3.32 21.82 -2.67
C ARG A 172 2.99 21.63 -4.14
N ALA A 173 3.94 21.89 -5.03
CA ALA A 173 3.76 21.66 -6.47
C ALA A 173 3.53 20.17 -6.81
N VAL A 174 4.18 19.27 -6.08
CA VAL A 174 3.97 17.81 -6.25
C VAL A 174 2.54 17.43 -5.87
N PHE A 175 2.01 17.92 -4.74
CA PHE A 175 0.61 17.66 -4.38
C PHE A 175 -0.36 18.32 -5.37
N ALA A 176 -0.09 19.51 -5.87
CA ALA A 176 -0.92 20.13 -6.90
C ALA A 176 -0.95 19.27 -8.20
N ALA A 177 0.20 18.73 -8.60
CA ALA A 177 0.29 17.83 -9.76
C ALA A 177 -0.52 16.54 -9.55
N ILE A 178 -0.52 15.98 -8.33
CA ILE A 178 -1.37 14.83 -7.99
C ILE A 178 -2.85 15.21 -8.11
N GLY A 179 -3.23 16.42 -7.71
CA GLY A 179 -4.59 16.94 -7.87
C GLY A 179 -5.02 16.98 -9.35
N VAL A 180 -4.16 17.47 -10.23
CA VAL A 180 -4.41 17.48 -11.69
C VAL A 180 -4.55 16.05 -12.22
N LEU A 181 -3.65 15.16 -11.83
CA LEU A 181 -3.70 13.75 -12.24
C LEU A 181 -5.01 13.07 -11.78
N ALA A 182 -5.46 13.38 -10.56
CA ALA A 182 -6.73 12.88 -10.03
C ALA A 182 -7.93 13.39 -10.80
N LEU A 183 -7.93 14.66 -11.22
CA LEU A 183 -8.98 15.23 -12.08
C LEU A 183 -9.01 14.53 -13.44
N CYS A 184 -7.84 14.33 -14.08
CA CYS A 184 -7.74 13.61 -15.36
C CYS A 184 -8.23 12.17 -15.24
N GLY A 185 -7.82 11.44 -14.18
CA GLY A 185 -8.27 10.07 -13.91
C GLY A 185 -9.77 9.99 -13.67
N GLY A 186 -10.31 10.92 -12.85
CA GLY A 186 -11.75 11.01 -12.58
C GLY A 186 -12.57 11.35 -13.82
N ALA A 187 -12.10 12.28 -14.65
CA ALA A 187 -12.73 12.59 -15.94
C ALA A 187 -12.74 11.37 -16.87
N GLY A 188 -11.61 10.66 -16.98
CA GLY A 188 -11.54 9.42 -17.76
C GLY A 188 -12.54 8.36 -17.27
N LEU A 189 -12.62 8.12 -15.94
CA LEU A 189 -13.57 7.19 -15.35
C LEU A 189 -15.03 7.60 -15.59
N ARG A 190 -15.31 8.90 -15.61
CA ARG A 190 -16.67 9.44 -15.88
C ARG A 190 -17.21 8.97 -17.24
N PHE A 191 -16.31 8.82 -18.21
CA PHE A 191 -16.69 8.40 -19.57
C PHE A 191 -16.57 6.89 -19.80
N ALA A 192 -15.60 6.24 -19.19
CA ALA A 192 -15.30 4.82 -19.43
C ALA A 192 -16.07 3.84 -18.52
N MET A 193 -16.45 4.27 -17.30
CA MET A 193 -17.20 3.39 -16.39
C MET A 193 -18.68 3.35 -16.75
N PRO A 194 -19.27 2.14 -16.88
CA PRO A 194 -20.70 1.99 -17.11
C PRO A 194 -21.54 2.69 -16.05
N ALA A 195 -22.65 3.30 -16.47
CA ALA A 195 -23.59 3.93 -15.54
C ALA A 195 -24.48 2.90 -14.80
N ALA A 196 -24.42 1.64 -15.20
CA ALA A 196 -25.27 0.57 -14.66
C ALA A 196 -25.11 0.42 -13.14
N ARG A 197 -26.22 0.15 -12.50
CA ARG A 197 -26.31 -0.20 -11.08
C ARG A 197 -25.72 -1.60 -10.95
N GLN A 198 -24.50 -1.71 -10.46
CA GLN A 198 -24.00 -3.00 -10.01
C GLN A 198 -24.80 -3.38 -8.75
N GLU A 199 -25.41 -4.55 -8.80
CA GLU A 199 -26.00 -5.11 -7.59
C GLU A 199 -24.89 -5.27 -6.57
N ALA A 200 -25.05 -4.58 -5.44
CA ALA A 200 -24.15 -4.78 -4.32
C ALA A 200 -24.22 -6.26 -3.96
N VAL A 201 -23.10 -6.96 -4.00
CA VAL A 201 -22.97 -8.25 -3.35
C VAL A 201 -23.15 -7.98 -1.86
N ALA A 202 -24.38 -8.03 -1.43
CA ALA A 202 -24.75 -8.03 -0.03
C ALA A 202 -24.40 -9.40 0.57
N ALA A 203 -23.10 -9.68 0.64
CA ALA A 203 -22.65 -10.57 1.69
C ALA A 203 -23.11 -9.92 2.98
N SER A 204 -23.87 -10.65 3.81
CA SER A 204 -24.40 -10.07 5.04
C SER A 204 -23.21 -9.48 5.80
N THR A 205 -23.20 -8.16 6.00
CA THR A 205 -22.11 -7.41 6.66
C THR A 205 -21.73 -8.07 8.00
N LEU A 206 -22.71 -8.71 8.65
CA LEU A 206 -22.51 -9.40 9.91
C LEU A 206 -21.74 -10.74 9.76
N ALA A 207 -21.97 -11.51 8.72
CA ALA A 207 -21.23 -12.75 8.45
C ALA A 207 -19.80 -12.45 8.05
N SER A 208 -19.59 -11.40 7.27
CA SER A 208 -18.27 -10.91 6.89
C SER A 208 -17.47 -10.42 8.11
N LEU A 209 -18.09 -9.68 9.03
CA LEU A 209 -17.46 -9.24 10.27
C LEU A 209 -17.13 -10.40 11.20
N ARG A 210 -17.99 -11.42 11.27
CA ARG A 210 -17.69 -12.64 12.06
C ARG A 210 -16.51 -13.44 11.51
N ALA A 211 -16.34 -13.48 10.17
CA ALA A 211 -15.18 -14.11 9.55
C ALA A 211 -13.87 -13.40 9.93
N ILE A 212 -13.87 -12.07 10.00
CA ILE A 212 -12.69 -11.27 10.38
C ILE A 212 -12.22 -11.58 11.83
N VAL A 213 -13.15 -11.91 12.74
CA VAL A 213 -12.84 -12.10 14.16
C VAL A 213 -12.28 -13.50 14.48
N GLN A 214 -12.11 -14.38 13.48
CA GLN A 214 -11.51 -15.69 13.69
C GLN A 214 -10.04 -15.56 14.15
N PRO A 215 -9.65 -16.22 15.27
CA PRO A 215 -8.29 -16.08 15.81
C PRO A 215 -7.15 -16.35 14.82
N PRO A 216 -7.19 -17.37 13.94
CA PRO A 216 -6.14 -17.61 12.96
C PRO A 216 -5.96 -16.45 11.97
N LEU A 217 -7.09 -15.82 11.54
CA LEU A 217 -7.06 -14.68 10.62
C LEU A 217 -6.53 -13.43 11.31
N LEU A 218 -6.97 -13.15 12.55
CA LEU A 218 -6.48 -12.00 13.34
C LEU A 218 -4.99 -12.09 13.61
N LEU A 219 -4.49 -13.29 13.94
CA LEU A 219 -3.06 -13.50 14.15
C LEU A 219 -2.25 -13.31 12.86
N ALA A 220 -2.75 -13.81 11.72
CA ALA A 220 -2.12 -13.58 10.41
C ALA A 220 -2.14 -12.09 10.02
N ALA A 221 -3.24 -11.40 10.26
CA ALA A 221 -3.34 -9.95 10.11
C ALA A 221 -2.37 -9.20 11.03
N GLY A 222 -2.16 -9.71 12.25
CA GLY A 222 -1.16 -9.20 13.20
C GLY A 222 0.28 -9.31 12.65
N VAL A 223 0.63 -10.42 11.99
CA VAL A 223 1.93 -10.54 11.29
C VAL A 223 2.06 -9.51 10.19
N ALA A 224 1.03 -9.36 9.34
CA ALA A 224 0.99 -8.36 8.26
C ALA A 224 1.14 -6.92 8.81
N ALA A 225 0.45 -6.60 9.91
CA ALA A 225 0.59 -5.32 10.59
C ALA A 225 2.01 -5.09 11.10
N LEU A 226 2.62 -6.09 11.74
CA LEU A 226 3.99 -5.99 12.25
C LEU A 226 5.05 -5.85 11.14
N VAL A 227 4.85 -6.48 9.98
CA VAL A 227 5.68 -6.23 8.77
C VAL A 227 5.66 -4.76 8.40
N SER A 228 4.47 -4.14 8.39
CA SER A 228 4.35 -2.71 8.13
C SER A 228 4.92 -1.85 9.26
N VAL A 229 4.71 -2.20 10.53
CA VAL A 229 5.34 -1.50 11.66
C VAL A 229 6.85 -1.50 11.50
N ALA A 230 7.45 -2.66 11.22
CA ALA A 230 8.90 -2.80 11.02
C ALA A 230 9.41 -1.88 9.90
N THR A 231 8.76 -1.88 8.76
CA THR A 231 9.18 -1.10 7.60
C THR A 231 8.92 0.38 7.78
N PHE A 232 7.72 0.77 8.22
CA PHE A 232 7.30 2.17 8.27
C PHE A 232 7.76 2.92 9.52
N SER A 233 8.23 2.25 10.57
CA SER A 233 8.99 2.94 11.64
C SER A 233 10.25 3.60 11.09
N PHE A 234 10.86 3.03 10.05
CA PHE A 234 12.03 3.55 9.34
C PHE A 234 11.65 4.34 8.09
N PHE A 235 10.87 3.75 7.16
CA PHE A 235 10.57 4.32 5.84
C PHE A 235 9.85 5.68 5.92
N THR A 236 9.00 5.89 6.94
CA THR A 236 8.36 7.19 7.20
C THR A 236 9.39 8.33 7.33
N TYR A 237 10.53 8.03 7.92
CA TYR A 237 11.59 9.00 8.22
C TYR A 237 12.85 8.81 7.37
N ILE A 238 12.71 8.13 6.22
CA ILE A 238 13.84 7.82 5.34
C ILE A 238 14.54 9.09 4.82
N SER A 239 13.76 10.12 4.45
CA SER A 239 14.29 11.39 3.95
C SER A 239 15.18 12.08 4.99
N PRO A 240 14.74 12.37 6.22
CA PRO A 240 15.63 12.96 7.23
C PRO A 240 16.79 12.04 7.61
N PHE A 241 16.60 10.72 7.62
CA PHE A 241 17.67 9.77 7.92
C PHE A 241 18.80 9.87 6.88
N LEU A 242 18.47 9.84 5.61
CA LEU A 242 19.45 9.91 4.52
C LEU A 242 20.15 11.29 4.47
N LEU A 243 19.40 12.38 4.66
CA LEU A 243 19.98 13.74 4.60
C LEU A 243 20.86 14.07 5.79
N GLN A 244 20.49 13.65 7.00
CA GLN A 244 21.18 14.09 8.23
C GLN A 244 22.29 13.14 8.67
N LEU A 245 22.18 11.85 8.33
CA LEU A 245 23.11 10.83 8.86
C LEU A 245 24.02 10.22 7.80
N SER A 246 23.62 10.27 6.51
CA SER A 246 24.33 9.53 5.47
C SER A 246 25.13 10.40 4.51
N GLY A 247 25.09 11.72 4.70
CA GLY A 247 25.78 12.66 3.82
C GLY A 247 25.23 12.73 2.39
N LEU A 248 24.04 12.16 2.15
CA LEU A 248 23.34 12.29 0.87
C LEU A 248 22.68 13.66 0.79
N ASP A 249 22.79 14.31 -0.35
CA ASP A 249 22.06 15.55 -0.63
C ASP A 249 20.63 15.27 -1.12
N ALA A 250 19.81 16.33 -1.24
CA ALA A 250 18.43 16.22 -1.64
C ALA A 250 18.23 15.62 -3.07
N GLY A 251 19.23 15.76 -3.94
CA GLY A 251 19.21 15.20 -5.30
C GLY A 251 19.21 13.66 -5.29
N TRP A 252 19.86 13.05 -4.30
CA TRP A 252 19.93 11.58 -4.18
C TRP A 252 18.69 10.94 -3.58
N LEU A 253 17.79 11.70 -2.95
CA LEU A 253 16.54 11.15 -2.41
C LEU A 253 15.68 10.49 -3.48
N GLY A 254 15.60 11.08 -4.67
CA GLY A 254 14.90 10.48 -5.81
C GLY A 254 15.49 9.13 -6.21
N ALA A 255 16.84 9.03 -6.23
CA ALA A 255 17.53 7.78 -6.54
C ALA A 255 17.29 6.71 -5.45
N ALA A 256 17.30 7.09 -4.17
CA ALA A 256 16.97 6.17 -3.06
C ALA A 256 15.53 5.63 -3.18
N MET A 257 14.58 6.49 -3.52
CA MET A 257 13.19 6.10 -3.77
C MET A 257 13.06 5.21 -5.00
N LEU A 258 13.85 5.48 -6.07
CA LEU A 258 13.91 4.64 -7.26
C LEU A 258 14.44 3.24 -6.92
N CYS A 259 15.51 3.13 -6.15
CA CYS A 259 16.04 1.83 -5.68
C CYS A 259 14.96 1.05 -4.92
N PHE A 260 14.28 1.72 -3.98
CA PHE A 260 13.18 1.10 -3.23
C PHE A 260 12.05 0.62 -4.14
N GLY A 261 11.52 1.49 -5.01
CA GLY A 261 10.37 1.17 -5.86
C GLY A 261 10.69 0.15 -6.95
N ALA A 262 11.86 0.25 -7.59
CA ALA A 262 12.28 -0.71 -8.62
C ALA A 262 12.46 -2.13 -8.03
N CYS A 263 13.11 -2.23 -6.87
CA CYS A 263 13.30 -3.52 -6.19
C CYS A 263 11.98 -4.06 -5.59
N ALA A 264 10.99 -3.21 -5.31
CA ALA A 264 9.66 -3.63 -4.87
C ALA A 264 8.94 -4.51 -5.91
N ILE A 265 9.16 -4.24 -7.21
CA ILE A 265 8.64 -5.09 -8.30
C ILE A 265 9.22 -6.50 -8.18
N GLY A 266 10.54 -6.60 -8.02
CA GLY A 266 11.23 -7.87 -7.79
C GLY A 266 10.75 -8.57 -6.52
N GLY A 267 10.49 -7.80 -5.47
CA GLY A 267 9.93 -8.29 -4.20
C GLY A 267 8.56 -8.94 -4.37
N ASN A 268 7.63 -8.29 -5.07
CA ASN A 268 6.31 -8.85 -5.38
C ASN A 268 6.40 -10.17 -6.14
N LEU A 269 7.25 -10.24 -7.17
CA LEU A 269 7.45 -11.45 -7.96
C LEU A 269 8.05 -12.59 -7.13
N LEU A 270 9.07 -12.28 -6.34
CA LEU A 270 9.73 -13.24 -5.45
C LEU A 270 8.76 -13.76 -4.38
N GLY A 271 8.00 -12.85 -3.78
CA GLY A 271 6.98 -13.17 -2.78
C GLY A 271 5.91 -14.10 -3.33
N GLY A 272 5.41 -13.82 -4.55
CA GLY A 272 4.45 -14.69 -5.25
C GLY A 272 5.01 -16.10 -5.49
N HIS A 273 6.21 -16.18 -6.05
CA HIS A 273 6.87 -17.47 -6.30
C HIS A 273 7.09 -18.28 -5.00
N CYS A 274 7.46 -17.61 -3.91
CA CYS A 274 7.65 -18.25 -2.61
C CYS A 274 6.34 -18.65 -1.93
N ALA A 275 5.23 -17.93 -2.22
CA ALA A 275 3.93 -18.22 -1.65
C ALA A 275 3.30 -19.51 -2.20
N ASP A 276 3.59 -19.85 -3.46
CA ASP A 276 3.09 -21.06 -4.12
C ASP A 276 3.77 -22.35 -3.62
N GLY A 277 4.85 -22.23 -2.85
CA GLY A 277 5.65 -23.36 -2.39
C GLY A 277 5.18 -23.93 -1.04
N ALA A 278 5.40 -25.24 -0.84
CA ALA A 278 5.14 -25.94 0.43
C ALA A 278 5.91 -25.37 1.66
N ARG A 279 6.79 -24.39 1.44
CA ARG A 279 7.63 -23.76 2.48
C ARG A 279 7.35 -22.25 2.64
N ALA A 280 6.15 -21.78 2.30
CA ALA A 280 5.79 -20.36 2.32
C ALA A 280 6.07 -19.69 3.68
N ASP A 281 5.70 -20.31 4.81
CA ASP A 281 5.97 -19.78 6.15
C ASP A 281 7.47 -19.69 6.45
N ARG A 282 8.28 -20.69 6.00
CA ARG A 282 9.74 -20.63 6.14
C ARG A 282 10.35 -19.49 5.31
N SER A 283 9.86 -19.30 4.09
CA SER A 283 10.27 -18.16 3.23
C SER A 283 9.93 -16.83 3.87
N ALA A 284 8.74 -16.70 4.48
CA ALA A 284 8.34 -15.51 5.21
C ALA A 284 9.22 -15.25 6.45
N MET A 285 9.57 -16.29 7.22
CA MET A 285 10.50 -16.16 8.36
C MET A 285 11.89 -15.70 7.92
N LEU A 286 12.42 -16.25 6.83
CA LEU A 286 13.72 -15.84 6.27
C LEU A 286 13.68 -14.40 5.77
N ALA A 287 12.59 -14.00 5.10
CA ALA A 287 12.41 -12.61 4.65
C ALA A 287 12.28 -11.64 5.82
N LEU A 288 11.62 -12.02 6.93
CA LEU A 288 11.53 -11.21 8.16
C LEU A 288 12.90 -11.06 8.84
N ALA A 289 13.69 -12.15 8.92
CA ALA A 289 15.06 -12.11 9.42
C ALA A 289 15.92 -11.17 8.55
N ALA A 290 15.82 -11.30 7.23
CA ALA A 290 16.52 -10.43 6.28
C ALA A 290 16.08 -8.96 6.41
N LEU A 291 14.78 -8.68 6.63
CA LEU A 291 14.26 -7.32 6.89
C LEU A 291 14.87 -6.74 8.17
N GLY A 292 14.92 -7.52 9.24
CA GLY A 292 15.56 -7.10 10.50
C GLY A 292 17.04 -6.77 10.30
N LEU A 293 17.78 -7.64 9.58
CA LEU A 293 19.20 -7.40 9.24
C LEU A 293 19.40 -6.18 8.33
N ASN A 294 18.51 -5.97 7.36
CA ASN A 294 18.53 -4.79 6.51
C ASN A 294 18.37 -3.50 7.33
N LEU A 295 17.42 -3.48 8.26
CA LEU A 295 17.19 -2.34 9.14
C LEU A 295 18.39 -2.09 10.08
N LEU A 296 18.99 -3.14 10.63
CA LEU A 296 20.25 -3.01 11.38
C LEU A 296 21.38 -2.52 10.49
N GLY A 297 21.42 -2.92 9.21
CA GLY A 297 22.36 -2.41 8.21
C GLY A 297 22.28 -0.89 8.04
N PHE A 298 21.05 -0.33 7.98
CA PHE A 298 20.86 1.14 7.98
C PHE A 298 21.49 1.81 9.21
N TYR A 299 21.33 1.21 10.38
CA TYR A 299 21.96 1.76 11.61
C TYR A 299 23.49 1.69 11.56
N MET A 300 24.05 0.54 11.17
CA MET A 300 25.50 0.29 11.18
C MET A 300 26.25 1.08 10.08
N LEU A 301 25.66 1.12 8.88
CA LEU A 301 26.29 1.70 7.69
C LEU A 301 25.81 3.13 7.38
N ARG A 302 25.15 3.80 8.33
CA ARG A 302 24.50 5.09 8.13
C ARG A 302 25.38 6.19 7.55
N ALA A 303 26.69 6.13 7.76
CA ALA A 303 27.66 7.10 7.23
C ALA A 303 28.15 6.76 5.80
N GLN A 304 27.63 5.71 5.16
CA GLN A 304 28.08 5.24 3.84
C GLN A 304 26.99 5.46 2.79
N PRO A 305 27.09 6.51 1.94
CA PRO A 305 26.02 6.88 1.00
C PRO A 305 25.61 5.77 0.04
N LEU A 306 26.57 5.04 -0.57
CA LEU A 306 26.28 3.96 -1.51
C LEU A 306 25.60 2.77 -0.84
N ALA A 307 25.99 2.45 0.40
CA ALA A 307 25.33 1.40 1.17
C ALA A 307 23.87 1.74 1.43
N MET A 308 23.56 3.03 1.68
CA MET A 308 22.17 3.48 1.88
C MET A 308 21.30 3.22 0.66
N LEU A 309 21.80 3.48 -0.55
CA LEU A 309 21.03 3.20 -1.78
C LEU A 309 20.76 1.71 -1.95
N ALA A 310 21.74 0.86 -1.72
CA ALA A 310 21.59 -0.59 -1.78
C ALA A 310 20.58 -1.10 -0.72
N LEU A 311 20.66 -0.57 0.51
CA LEU A 311 19.74 -0.90 1.60
C LEU A 311 18.32 -0.41 1.31
N CYS A 312 18.13 0.74 0.64
CA CYS A 312 16.82 1.18 0.17
C CYS A 312 16.21 0.19 -0.83
N GLY A 313 17.01 -0.30 -1.79
CA GLY A 313 16.57 -1.31 -2.75
C GLY A 313 16.17 -2.61 -2.06
N THR A 314 17.02 -3.14 -1.18
CA THR A 314 16.72 -4.38 -0.45
C THR A 314 15.54 -4.22 0.51
N LEU A 315 15.32 -3.04 1.11
CA LEU A 315 14.14 -2.73 1.91
C LEU A 315 12.85 -2.86 1.07
N GLY A 316 12.83 -2.28 -0.13
CA GLY A 316 11.70 -2.38 -1.05
C GLY A 316 11.42 -3.83 -1.46
N LEU A 317 12.47 -4.58 -1.82
CA LEU A 317 12.36 -5.99 -2.19
C LEU A 317 11.76 -6.83 -1.06
N LEU A 318 12.32 -6.70 0.15
CA LEU A 318 11.90 -7.51 1.32
C LEU A 318 10.48 -7.14 1.78
N PHE A 319 10.16 -5.85 1.83
CA PHE A 319 8.82 -5.41 2.23
C PHE A 319 7.76 -5.95 1.29
N PHE A 320 7.91 -5.79 -0.03
CA PHE A 320 6.89 -6.23 -0.98
C PHE A 320 6.83 -7.75 -1.14
N ALA A 321 7.94 -8.46 -0.93
CA ALA A 321 7.89 -9.92 -0.81
C ALA A 321 7.06 -10.36 0.41
N LEU A 322 7.25 -9.70 1.56
CA LEU A 322 6.49 -9.98 2.77
C LEU A 322 5.02 -9.57 2.66
N VAL A 323 4.71 -8.47 1.96
CA VAL A 323 3.32 -8.08 1.68
C VAL A 323 2.61 -9.19 0.92
N THR A 324 3.24 -9.71 -0.15
CA THR A 324 2.66 -10.80 -0.95
C THR A 324 2.51 -12.09 -0.16
N LEU A 325 3.57 -12.52 0.55
CA LEU A 325 3.56 -13.73 1.37
C LEU A 325 2.49 -13.67 2.47
N SER A 326 2.39 -12.55 3.19
CA SER A 326 1.41 -12.37 4.26
C SER A 326 -0.02 -12.33 3.74
N THR A 327 -0.25 -11.69 2.58
CA THR A 327 -1.56 -11.64 1.94
C THR A 327 -2.00 -13.03 1.47
N MET A 328 -1.13 -13.79 0.79
CA MET A 328 -1.43 -15.14 0.34
C MET A 328 -1.70 -16.09 1.52
N ARG A 329 -0.92 -15.97 2.60
CA ARG A 329 -1.15 -16.72 3.83
C ARG A 329 -2.51 -16.42 4.45
N LEU A 330 -2.89 -15.15 4.52
CA LEU A 330 -4.18 -14.73 5.07
C LEU A 330 -5.35 -15.24 4.22
N LEU A 331 -5.22 -15.19 2.88
CA LEU A 331 -6.21 -15.76 1.96
C LEU A 331 -6.33 -17.27 2.12
N GLY A 332 -5.22 -17.99 2.22
CA GLY A 332 -5.22 -19.45 2.44
C GLY A 332 -5.91 -19.85 3.76
N LEU A 333 -5.64 -19.13 4.84
CA LEU A 333 -6.32 -19.35 6.13
C LEU A 333 -7.81 -19.01 6.06
N ALA A 334 -8.20 -17.99 5.30
CA ALA A 334 -9.60 -17.65 5.10
C ALA A 334 -10.35 -18.75 4.33
N GLN A 335 -9.75 -19.32 3.30
CA GLN A 335 -10.34 -20.43 2.56
C GLN A 335 -10.53 -21.68 3.44
N GLN A 336 -9.62 -21.94 4.37
CA GLN A 336 -9.70 -23.07 5.30
C GLN A 336 -10.75 -22.88 6.39
N HIS A 337 -10.83 -21.69 6.99
CA HIS A 337 -11.66 -21.45 8.17
C HIS A 337 -13.01 -20.77 7.84
N CYS A 338 -13.11 -20.05 6.75
CA CYS A 338 -14.26 -19.27 6.34
C CYS A 338 -14.43 -19.30 4.81
N PRO A 339 -14.78 -20.47 4.21
CA PRO A 339 -14.95 -20.58 2.75
C PRO A 339 -15.88 -19.51 2.19
N GLY A 340 -15.49 -18.88 1.06
CA GLY A 340 -16.25 -17.80 0.42
C GLY A 340 -16.00 -16.40 1.01
N SER A 341 -15.04 -16.23 1.92
CA SER A 341 -14.70 -14.93 2.52
C SER A 341 -13.43 -14.26 1.93
N ASP A 342 -13.02 -14.64 0.73
CA ASP A 342 -11.77 -14.15 0.10
C ASP A 342 -11.70 -12.62 0.00
N ALA A 343 -12.81 -11.97 -0.36
CA ALA A 343 -12.87 -10.51 -0.42
C ALA A 343 -12.70 -9.85 0.96
N VAL A 344 -13.20 -10.49 2.01
CA VAL A 344 -13.07 -10.03 3.39
C VAL A 344 -11.64 -10.19 3.88
N ALA A 345 -10.99 -11.31 3.54
CA ALA A 345 -9.60 -11.55 3.88
C ALA A 345 -8.67 -10.56 3.17
N ALA A 346 -8.92 -10.26 1.88
CA ALA A 346 -8.18 -9.23 1.17
C ALA A 346 -8.35 -7.84 1.82
N GLY A 347 -9.58 -7.49 2.22
CA GLY A 347 -9.86 -6.25 2.96
C GLY A 347 -9.15 -6.19 4.31
N LEU A 348 -9.11 -7.31 5.04
CA LEU A 348 -8.39 -7.43 6.31
C LEU A 348 -6.88 -7.26 6.12
N SER A 349 -6.31 -7.80 5.03
CA SER A 349 -4.90 -7.61 4.68
C SER A 349 -4.59 -6.13 4.46
N ILE A 350 -5.38 -5.42 3.65
CA ILE A 350 -5.22 -3.99 3.38
C ILE A 350 -5.32 -3.19 4.70
N ALA A 351 -6.33 -3.48 5.52
CA ALA A 351 -6.52 -2.80 6.79
C ALA A 351 -5.34 -3.04 7.75
N ALA A 352 -4.84 -4.29 7.84
CA ALA A 352 -3.71 -4.65 8.69
C ALA A 352 -2.42 -3.95 8.27
N PHE A 353 -2.08 -3.93 6.97
CA PHE A 353 -0.91 -3.22 6.46
C PHE A 353 -1.01 -1.72 6.73
N ASN A 354 -2.15 -1.09 6.49
CA ASN A 354 -2.34 0.33 6.72
C ASN A 354 -2.33 0.70 8.21
N ALA A 355 -2.97 -0.11 9.07
CA ALA A 355 -2.89 0.06 10.52
C ALA A 355 -1.44 -0.07 11.03
N GLY A 356 -0.69 -1.06 10.49
CA GLY A 356 0.72 -1.23 10.77
C GLY A 356 1.57 -0.06 10.28
N THR A 357 1.28 0.51 9.12
CA THR A 357 1.93 1.71 8.58
C THR A 357 1.71 2.91 9.51
N ALA A 358 0.49 3.12 9.97
CA ALA A 358 0.15 4.19 10.92
C ALA A 358 0.89 4.00 12.26
N ALA A 359 0.85 2.78 12.81
CA ALA A 359 1.52 2.45 14.08
C ALA A 359 3.04 2.54 13.94
N GLY A 360 3.62 2.12 12.80
CA GLY A 360 5.04 2.23 12.51
C GLY A 360 5.51 3.68 12.45
N GLY A 361 4.77 4.53 11.71
CA GLY A 361 5.05 5.97 11.67
C GLY A 361 5.00 6.63 13.04
N ALA A 362 4.00 6.28 13.86
CA ALA A 362 3.89 6.76 15.23
C ALA A 362 5.05 6.27 16.12
N LEU A 363 5.40 4.97 16.04
CA LEU A 363 6.53 4.37 16.76
C LEU A 363 7.84 5.08 16.40
N GLY A 364 8.10 5.28 15.09
CA GLY A 364 9.29 6.00 14.64
C GLY A 364 9.35 7.42 15.18
N GLY A 365 8.22 8.13 15.21
CA GLY A 365 8.11 9.47 15.80
C GLY A 365 8.48 9.49 17.29
N VAL A 366 7.93 8.54 18.07
CA VAL A 366 8.25 8.38 19.50
C VAL A 366 9.74 8.09 19.70
N LEU A 367 10.30 7.16 18.91
CA LEU A 367 11.73 6.80 19.00
C LEU A 367 12.63 7.99 18.69
N ILE A 368 12.28 8.82 17.70
CA ILE A 368 13.06 10.03 17.37
C ILE A 368 13.09 10.98 18.55
N VAL A 369 11.95 11.22 19.21
CA VAL A 369 11.86 12.16 20.34
C VAL A 369 12.56 11.60 21.57
N ALA A 370 12.43 10.30 21.87
CA ALA A 370 12.95 9.69 23.09
C ALA A 370 14.45 9.38 23.02
N ILE A 371 14.95 8.96 21.85
CA ILE A 371 16.31 8.39 21.71
C ILE A 371 17.10 9.11 20.61
N GLY A 372 16.43 9.53 19.54
CA GLY A 372 17.03 10.17 18.37
C GLY A 372 16.81 9.43 17.06
N LEU A 373 17.11 10.10 15.95
CA LEU A 373 16.81 9.62 14.60
C LEU A 373 17.38 8.22 14.26
N PRO A 374 18.60 7.82 14.67
CA PRO A 374 19.11 6.48 14.35
C PRO A 374 18.29 5.32 14.93
N SER A 375 17.56 5.55 16.03
CA SER A 375 16.82 4.50 16.76
C SER A 375 15.65 3.90 15.97
N ILE A 376 15.14 4.60 14.95
CA ILE A 376 14.05 4.10 14.11
C ILE A 376 14.42 2.80 13.40
N ALA A 377 15.69 2.64 13.01
CA ALA A 377 16.17 1.43 12.37
C ALA A 377 16.19 0.24 13.36
N ILE A 378 16.59 0.49 14.61
CA ILE A 378 16.59 -0.54 15.67
C ILE A 378 15.14 -0.91 16.02
N GLY A 379 14.25 0.07 16.19
CA GLY A 379 12.83 -0.16 16.48
C GLY A 379 12.15 -0.98 15.40
N GLY A 380 12.45 -0.69 14.13
CA GLY A 380 11.97 -1.48 13.01
C GLY A 380 12.52 -2.93 13.01
N ALA A 381 13.80 -3.12 13.32
CA ALA A 381 14.40 -4.45 13.44
C ALA A 381 13.75 -5.29 14.56
N LEU A 382 13.46 -4.65 15.71
CA LEU A 382 12.74 -5.32 16.81
C LEU A 382 11.30 -5.70 16.41
N ALA A 383 10.61 -4.85 15.66
CA ALA A 383 9.28 -5.15 15.15
C ALA A 383 9.31 -6.31 14.13
N ALA A 384 10.33 -6.38 13.27
CA ALA A 384 10.54 -7.51 12.35
C ALA A 384 10.79 -8.82 13.11
N LEU A 385 11.59 -8.79 14.18
CA LEU A 385 11.82 -9.93 15.06
C LEU A 385 10.49 -10.37 15.72
N LEU A 386 9.70 -9.44 16.22
CA LEU A 386 8.40 -9.73 16.82
C LEU A 386 7.44 -10.37 15.81
N ALA A 387 7.41 -9.86 14.57
CA ALA A 387 6.64 -10.46 13.48
C ALA A 387 7.07 -11.90 13.20
N MET A 388 8.39 -12.15 13.17
CA MET A 388 8.97 -13.48 12.96
C MET A 388 8.59 -14.45 14.09
N LEU A 389 8.67 -14.01 15.35
CA LEU A 389 8.28 -14.82 16.50
C LEU A 389 6.78 -15.13 16.48
N LEU A 390 5.93 -14.16 16.14
CA LEU A 390 4.50 -14.38 16.01
C LEU A 390 4.17 -15.38 14.91
N LEU A 391 4.83 -15.26 13.75
CA LEU A 391 4.67 -16.19 12.65
C LEU A 391 5.12 -17.61 13.02
N TRP A 392 6.27 -17.73 13.68
CA TRP A 392 6.79 -19.02 14.15
C TRP A 392 5.82 -19.69 15.12
N PHE A 393 5.27 -18.94 16.07
CA PHE A 393 4.27 -19.45 17.03
C PHE A 393 3.00 -19.96 16.36
N GLN A 394 2.57 -19.29 15.27
CA GLN A 394 1.40 -19.70 14.48
C GLN A 394 1.68 -20.99 13.69
N SER A 395 2.85 -21.08 13.06
CA SER A 395 3.20 -22.28 12.29
C SER A 395 3.24 -23.53 13.16
N GLN A 396 3.78 -23.42 14.38
CA GLN A 396 3.79 -24.54 15.34
C GLN A 396 2.40 -25.03 15.75
N LYS A 397 1.42 -24.12 15.86
CA LYS A 397 0.04 -24.48 16.22
C LYS A 397 -0.74 -25.12 15.07
N LEU A 398 -0.39 -24.80 13.83
CA LEU A 398 -1.02 -25.39 12.64
C LEU A 398 -0.44 -26.76 12.29
N ASP A 399 0.82 -27.02 12.67
CA ASP A 399 1.51 -28.31 12.47
C ASP A 399 1.26 -29.31 13.62
N ALA A 400 0.65 -28.88 14.73
CA ALA A 400 0.30 -29.78 15.84
C ALA A 400 -0.90 -30.66 15.43
N PRO A 401 -0.76 -32.01 15.42
CA PRO A 401 -1.89 -32.89 15.14
C PRO A 401 -2.99 -32.69 16.18
N LEU A 402 -4.24 -32.58 15.70
CA LEU A 402 -5.47 -32.54 16.51
C LEU A 402 -5.65 -33.86 17.29
#